data_975a00ae13081630a032ea9edd064f0f
#
_entry.id   975a00ae13081630a032ea9edd064f0f
#
_cell.length_a   1.000
_cell.length_b   1.000
_cell.length_c   1.000
_cell.angle_alpha   90.00
_cell.angle_beta   90.00
_cell.angle_gamma   90.00
#
_symmetry.space_group_name_H-M   'P 1'
#
loop_
_entity.id
_entity.type
_entity.pdbx_description
1 polymer ?
#
loop_
_entity_poly.entity_id
_entity_poly.type
_entity_poly.pdbx_seq_one_letter_code
_entity_poly.pdbx_strand_id
1 'polypeptide(L)'
;DKLLYLRHEPGYLFIPIIVDTLYKLGIDKNSLLDKQYIDVLEQIGHIAGLHEAEKITSKEAIEQCIALTKDKVENEYFYSALLGYMQGEKNNFIAALCTPFNALHRGDIFLFSLAVLKFDNALAEKIIEYWFAIIGSFLLLDDADDLEKDKFNNHENAFLQCGLNKEGIEKIKTLLAENLRLLKSLNQTLARGIDNQFVT
;
A
#
# COMPACT_ATOMS: atom_id res chain seq x y z
N ASP A 1 -21.41 -5.71 2.14
CA ASP A 1 -22.03 -6.92 2.67
C ASP A 1 -20.97 -7.92 3.17
N LYS A 2 -21.36 -8.85 4.07
CA LYS A 2 -20.46 -9.84 4.67
C LYS A 2 -19.65 -10.68 3.66
N LEU A 3 -20.16 -10.86 2.45
CA LEU A 3 -19.47 -11.59 1.38
C LEU A 3 -18.21 -10.88 0.85
N LEU A 4 -18.19 -9.55 0.88
CA LEU A 4 -17.01 -8.78 0.50
C LEU A 4 -15.85 -9.03 1.48
N TYR A 5 -16.14 -9.01 2.77
CA TYR A 5 -15.16 -9.28 3.83
C TYR A 5 -14.60 -10.71 3.79
N LEU A 6 -15.43 -11.71 3.45
CA LEU A 6 -15.00 -13.11 3.39
C LEU A 6 -14.19 -13.45 2.12
N ARG A 7 -14.35 -12.70 1.05
CA ARG A 7 -13.72 -13.01 -0.23
C ARG A 7 -12.40 -12.28 -0.47
N HIS A 8 -12.19 -11.16 0.22
CA HIS A 8 -11.03 -10.28 0.09
C HIS A 8 -10.30 -10.09 1.44
N GLU A 9 -10.31 -11.13 2.28
CA GLU A 9 -9.72 -11.14 3.63
C GLU A 9 -8.28 -10.63 3.71
N PRO A 10 -7.34 -10.93 2.79
CA PRO A 10 -5.96 -10.50 2.94
C PRO A 10 -5.80 -8.99 3.11
N GLY A 11 -6.61 -8.17 2.42
CA GLY A 11 -6.54 -6.71 2.51
C GLY A 11 -6.76 -6.17 3.93
N TYR A 12 -7.61 -6.80 4.73
CA TYR A 12 -7.85 -6.38 6.12
C TYR A 12 -6.72 -6.74 7.09
N LEU A 13 -5.89 -7.73 6.75
CA LEU A 13 -4.71 -8.09 7.55
C LEU A 13 -3.63 -7.00 7.50
N PHE A 14 -3.62 -6.17 6.45
CA PHE A 14 -2.70 -5.04 6.34
C PHE A 14 -3.03 -3.91 7.31
N ILE A 15 -4.30 -3.71 7.66
CA ILE A 15 -4.73 -2.62 8.55
C ILE A 15 -3.96 -2.61 9.87
N PRO A 16 -3.89 -3.71 10.65
CA PRO A 16 -3.12 -3.73 11.89
C PRO A 16 -1.62 -3.47 11.68
N ILE A 17 -1.05 -3.94 10.57
CA ILE A 17 0.36 -3.75 10.23
C ILE A 17 0.64 -2.28 9.90
N ILE A 18 -0.25 -1.64 9.13
CA ILE A 18 -0.17 -0.22 8.81
C ILE A 18 -0.28 0.62 10.09
N VAL A 19 -1.28 0.35 10.93
CA VAL A 19 -1.48 1.09 12.20
C VAL A 19 -0.28 0.92 13.13
N ASP A 20 0.27 -0.29 13.29
CA ASP A 20 1.48 -0.55 14.09
C ASP A 20 2.70 0.21 13.52
N THR A 21 2.83 0.24 12.19
CA THR A 21 3.91 0.97 11.52
C THR A 21 3.79 2.48 11.76
N LEU A 22 2.61 3.06 11.56
CA LEU A 22 2.37 4.48 11.81
C LEU A 22 2.65 4.86 13.26
N TYR A 23 2.23 4.03 14.21
CA TYR A 23 2.55 4.22 15.62
C TYR A 23 4.05 4.20 15.89
N LYS A 24 4.78 3.25 15.34
CA LYS A 24 6.25 3.16 15.47
C LYS A 24 6.98 4.33 14.81
N LEU A 25 6.40 4.90 13.77
CA LEU A 25 6.91 6.10 13.11
C LEU A 25 6.63 7.39 13.88
N GLY A 26 5.80 7.34 14.93
CA GLY A 26 5.54 8.45 15.85
C GLY A 26 4.17 9.12 15.68
N ILE A 27 3.25 8.54 14.92
CA ILE A 27 1.87 9.00 14.91
C ILE A 27 1.24 8.71 16.28
N ASP A 28 0.53 9.71 16.82
CA ASP A 28 -0.11 9.59 18.13
C ASP A 28 -1.12 8.44 18.18
N LYS A 29 -1.02 7.64 19.23
CA LYS A 29 -1.89 6.47 19.43
C LYS A 29 -3.37 6.85 19.48
N ASN A 30 -3.73 7.98 20.08
CA ASN A 30 -5.13 8.39 20.18
C ASN A 30 -5.69 8.75 18.80
N SER A 31 -4.87 9.37 17.94
CA SER A 31 -5.25 9.65 16.55
C SER A 31 -5.47 8.36 15.75
N LEU A 32 -4.63 7.33 15.94
CA LEU A 32 -4.77 6.04 15.28
C LEU A 32 -5.96 5.21 15.79
N LEU A 33 -6.41 5.46 17.01
CA LEU A 33 -7.57 4.80 17.62
C LEU A 33 -8.83 5.68 17.60
N ASP A 34 -8.73 6.86 17.01
CA ASP A 34 -9.87 7.75 16.85
C ASP A 34 -10.94 7.11 15.93
N LYS A 35 -12.19 7.23 16.35
CA LYS A 35 -13.30 6.64 15.59
C LYS A 35 -13.38 7.18 14.16
N GLN A 36 -13.10 8.46 13.96
CA GLN A 36 -13.16 9.06 12.63
C GLN A 36 -12.09 8.46 11.70
N TYR A 37 -10.86 8.25 12.20
CA TYR A 37 -9.80 7.61 11.44
C TYR A 37 -10.16 6.15 11.09
N ILE A 38 -10.64 5.39 12.07
CA ILE A 38 -11.05 3.99 11.86
C ILE A 38 -12.20 3.91 10.84
N ASP A 39 -13.21 4.75 10.97
CA ASP A 39 -14.34 4.80 10.03
C ASP A 39 -13.87 5.14 8.60
N VAL A 40 -12.89 6.05 8.43
CA VAL A 40 -12.29 6.36 7.12
C VAL A 40 -11.54 5.16 6.57
N LEU A 41 -10.71 4.53 7.39
CA LEU A 41 -9.90 3.37 6.99
C LEU A 41 -10.77 2.18 6.56
N GLU A 42 -11.85 1.89 7.30
CA GLU A 42 -12.82 0.85 6.94
C GLU A 42 -13.56 1.16 5.63
N GLN A 43 -13.97 2.43 5.42
CA GLN A 43 -14.63 2.83 4.18
C GLN A 43 -13.70 2.74 2.98
N ILE A 44 -12.43 3.13 3.11
CA ILE A 44 -11.42 2.96 2.06
C ILE A 44 -11.21 1.46 1.78
N GLY A 45 -11.13 0.62 2.81
CA GLY A 45 -11.06 -0.83 2.66
C GLY A 45 -12.26 -1.40 1.89
N HIS A 46 -13.47 -0.88 2.17
CA HIS A 46 -14.66 -1.27 1.41
C HIS A 46 -14.59 -0.83 -0.07
N ILE A 47 -14.14 0.39 -0.35
CA ILE A 47 -13.96 0.91 -1.71
C ILE A 47 -12.91 0.06 -2.45
N ALA A 48 -11.77 -0.24 -1.80
CA ALA A 48 -10.73 -1.10 -2.36
C ALA A 48 -11.28 -2.49 -2.72
N GLY A 49 -12.05 -3.11 -1.81
CA GLY A 49 -12.67 -4.40 -2.07
C GLY A 49 -13.72 -4.38 -3.20
N LEU A 50 -14.46 -3.28 -3.37
CA LEU A 50 -15.36 -3.12 -4.52
C LEU A 50 -14.59 -3.01 -5.83
N HIS A 51 -13.46 -2.30 -5.85
CA HIS A 51 -12.58 -2.19 -7.00
C HIS A 51 -11.95 -3.54 -7.35
N GLU A 52 -11.41 -4.26 -6.38
CA GLU A 52 -10.83 -5.59 -6.56
C GLU A 52 -11.87 -6.63 -7.05
N ALA A 53 -13.11 -6.50 -6.61
CA ALA A 53 -14.23 -7.31 -7.08
C ALA A 53 -14.80 -6.84 -8.44
N GLU A 54 -14.14 -5.92 -9.13
CA GLU A 54 -14.55 -5.35 -10.42
C GLU A 54 -15.98 -4.74 -10.41
N LYS A 55 -16.44 -4.25 -9.26
CA LYS A 55 -17.74 -3.58 -9.11
C LYS A 55 -17.68 -2.09 -9.43
N ILE A 56 -16.51 -1.49 -9.27
CA ILE A 56 -16.21 -0.11 -9.61
C ILE A 56 -14.86 -0.04 -10.33
N THR A 57 -14.68 0.97 -11.15
CA THR A 57 -13.39 1.24 -11.83
C THR A 57 -12.39 1.87 -10.86
N SER A 58 -11.09 1.82 -11.20
CA SER A 58 -10.03 2.52 -10.44
C SER A 58 -10.34 4.02 -10.29
N LYS A 59 -10.85 4.66 -11.36
CA LYS A 59 -11.23 6.07 -11.33
C LYS A 59 -12.34 6.32 -10.31
N GLU A 60 -13.41 5.52 -10.33
CA GLU A 60 -14.52 5.64 -9.37
C GLU A 60 -14.06 5.40 -7.93
N ALA A 61 -13.15 4.46 -7.72
CA ALA A 61 -12.57 4.21 -6.42
C ALA A 61 -11.79 5.43 -5.90
N ILE A 62 -10.94 6.04 -6.72
CA ILE A 62 -10.21 7.28 -6.38
C ILE A 62 -11.20 8.42 -6.08
N GLU A 63 -12.21 8.64 -6.92
CA GLU A 63 -13.22 9.68 -6.72
C GLU A 63 -13.99 9.50 -5.40
N GLN A 64 -14.34 8.26 -5.03
CA GLN A 64 -14.98 7.96 -3.74
C GLN A 64 -14.05 8.23 -2.56
N CYS A 65 -12.76 7.87 -2.65
CA CYS A 65 -11.79 8.18 -1.61
C CYS A 65 -11.57 9.69 -1.44
N ILE A 66 -11.50 10.44 -2.55
CA ILE A 66 -11.44 11.91 -2.52
C ILE A 66 -12.67 12.47 -1.80
N ALA A 67 -13.88 12.03 -2.18
CA ALA A 67 -15.12 12.50 -1.56
C ALA A 67 -15.18 12.19 -0.06
N LEU A 68 -14.60 11.06 0.37
CA LEU A 68 -14.55 10.63 1.76
C LEU A 68 -13.59 11.48 2.61
N THR A 69 -12.46 11.92 2.03
CA THR A 69 -11.33 12.49 2.78
C THR A 69 -11.20 14.01 2.66
N LYS A 70 -11.63 14.65 1.57
CA LYS A 70 -11.38 16.06 1.24
C LYS A 70 -11.73 17.07 2.34
N ASP A 71 -12.82 16.84 3.10
CA ASP A 71 -13.25 17.73 4.16
C ASP A 71 -12.63 17.39 5.54
N LYS A 72 -11.71 16.44 5.58
CA LYS A 72 -11.04 15.89 6.78
C LYS A 72 -9.52 15.96 6.69
N VAL A 73 -8.99 16.63 5.69
CA VAL A 73 -7.54 16.71 5.44
C VAL A 73 -6.84 17.45 6.58
N GLU A 74 -5.85 16.79 7.17
CA GLU A 74 -5.00 17.33 8.24
C GLU A 74 -3.58 17.69 7.74
N ASN A 75 -3.21 17.19 6.54
CA ASN A 75 -1.93 17.49 5.90
C ASN A 75 -2.12 17.79 4.40
N GLU A 76 -2.23 19.07 4.07
CA GLU A 76 -2.45 19.55 2.69
C GLU A 76 -1.27 19.24 1.76
N TYR A 77 -0.02 19.27 2.25
CA TYR A 77 1.16 18.94 1.47
C TYR A 77 1.12 17.48 0.99
N PHE A 78 0.86 16.57 1.93
CA PHE A 78 0.71 15.16 1.61
C PHE A 78 -0.47 14.92 0.68
N TYR A 79 -1.63 15.51 0.98
CA TYR A 79 -2.85 15.30 0.21
C TYR A 79 -2.71 15.78 -1.23
N SER A 80 -2.12 16.96 -1.44
CA SER A 80 -1.84 17.48 -2.79
C SER A 80 -0.92 16.55 -3.59
N ALA A 81 0.15 16.06 -2.96
CA ALA A 81 1.05 15.09 -3.59
C ALA A 81 0.34 13.76 -3.89
N LEU A 82 -0.53 13.28 -2.99
CA LEU A 82 -1.32 12.07 -3.21
C LEU A 82 -2.27 12.21 -4.41
N LEU A 83 -2.98 13.33 -4.52
CA LEU A 83 -3.85 13.58 -5.67
C LEU A 83 -3.08 13.60 -6.98
N GLY A 84 -1.94 14.28 -7.03
CA GLY A 84 -1.05 14.28 -8.21
C GLY A 84 -0.55 12.87 -8.54
N TYR A 85 -0.10 12.11 -7.53
CA TYR A 85 0.33 10.72 -7.70
C TYR A 85 -0.78 9.84 -8.31
N MET A 86 -2.00 9.90 -7.76
CA MET A 86 -3.16 9.14 -8.26
C MET A 86 -3.58 9.56 -9.68
N GLN A 87 -3.21 10.75 -10.13
CA GLN A 87 -3.41 11.25 -11.50
C GLN A 87 -2.25 10.92 -12.44
N GLY A 88 -1.21 10.24 -11.95
CA GLY A 88 -0.04 9.84 -12.72
C GLY A 88 1.04 10.92 -12.85
N GLU A 89 1.00 11.99 -12.03
CA GLU A 89 2.07 12.97 -11.96
C GLU A 89 3.37 12.35 -11.41
N LYS A 90 4.47 12.55 -12.14
CA LYS A 90 5.77 11.97 -11.79
C LYS A 90 6.66 12.91 -10.96
N ASN A 91 6.30 14.18 -10.85
CA ASN A 91 7.14 15.21 -10.24
C ASN A 91 6.71 15.53 -8.79
N ASN A 92 6.40 14.49 -8.00
CA ASN A 92 6.14 14.66 -6.57
C ASN A 92 6.86 13.59 -5.76
N PHE A 93 6.96 13.78 -4.44
CA PHE A 93 7.75 12.92 -3.57
C PHE A 93 7.19 11.49 -3.47
N ILE A 94 5.86 11.29 -3.57
CA ILE A 94 5.25 9.95 -3.55
C ILE A 94 5.67 9.18 -4.80
N ALA A 95 5.56 9.81 -5.98
CA ALA A 95 5.98 9.21 -7.23
C ALA A 95 7.50 8.95 -7.30
N ALA A 96 8.31 9.76 -6.63
CA ALA A 96 9.76 9.56 -6.54
C ALA A 96 10.17 8.36 -5.68
N LEU A 97 9.32 7.97 -4.72
CA LEU A 97 9.56 6.87 -3.79
C LEU A 97 8.85 5.57 -4.21
N CYS A 98 7.94 5.63 -5.18
CA CYS A 98 7.16 4.46 -5.59
C CYS A 98 8.02 3.37 -6.25
N THR A 99 7.52 2.14 -6.24
CA THR A 99 8.21 1.01 -6.86
C THR A 99 8.11 1.07 -8.39
N PRO A 100 9.05 0.44 -9.13
CA PRO A 100 9.03 0.47 -10.60
C PRO A 100 7.98 -0.47 -11.23
N PHE A 101 7.28 -1.29 -10.43
CA PHE A 101 6.32 -2.28 -10.92
C PHE A 101 4.89 -1.87 -10.59
N ASN A 102 4.06 -1.66 -11.60
CA ASN A 102 2.65 -1.25 -11.42
C ASN A 102 1.86 -2.25 -10.58
N ALA A 103 2.13 -3.54 -10.72
CA ALA A 103 1.49 -4.58 -9.91
C ALA A 103 1.62 -4.33 -8.39
N LEU A 104 2.67 -3.64 -7.94
CA LEU A 104 2.88 -3.34 -6.53
C LEU A 104 2.16 -2.07 -6.05
N HIS A 105 1.35 -1.44 -6.90
CA HIS A 105 0.58 -0.24 -6.55
C HIS A 105 -0.89 -0.54 -6.20
N ARG A 106 -1.30 -1.83 -6.22
CA ARG A 106 -2.69 -2.24 -5.97
C ARG A 106 -3.25 -1.78 -4.63
N GLY A 107 -2.38 -1.62 -3.61
CA GLY A 107 -2.75 -1.16 -2.28
C GLY A 107 -2.75 0.36 -2.09
N ASP A 108 -2.31 1.14 -3.07
CA ASP A 108 -2.02 2.57 -2.88
C ASP A 108 -3.26 3.42 -2.58
N ILE A 109 -4.45 2.94 -2.89
CA ILE A 109 -5.69 3.60 -2.53
C ILE A 109 -5.84 3.81 -1.01
N PHE A 110 -5.22 2.94 -0.20
CA PHE A 110 -5.22 3.10 1.26
C PHE A 110 -4.41 4.32 1.73
N LEU A 111 -3.55 4.90 0.88
CA LEU A 111 -2.85 6.17 1.18
C LEU A 111 -3.82 7.31 1.49
N PHE A 112 -5.05 7.28 0.96
CA PHE A 112 -6.06 8.26 1.32
C PHE A 112 -6.38 8.28 2.82
N SER A 113 -6.21 7.18 3.54
CA SER A 113 -6.40 7.15 4.99
C SER A 113 -5.41 8.02 5.75
N LEU A 114 -4.22 8.22 5.19
CA LEU A 114 -3.18 9.06 5.81
C LEU A 114 -3.52 10.55 5.74
N ALA A 115 -4.34 10.98 4.78
CA ALA A 115 -4.72 12.38 4.62
C ALA A 115 -5.45 12.97 5.84
N VAL A 116 -6.12 12.11 6.62
CA VAL A 116 -6.89 12.52 7.81
C VAL A 116 -6.10 12.41 9.11
N LEU A 117 -4.80 12.12 9.03
CA LEU A 117 -3.88 12.07 10.16
C LEU A 117 -2.98 13.31 10.16
N LYS A 118 -2.67 13.80 11.38
CA LYS A 118 -1.79 14.95 11.56
C LYS A 118 -0.33 14.52 11.68
N PHE A 119 0.51 14.96 10.74
CA PHE A 119 1.97 14.78 10.77
C PHE A 119 2.64 15.86 9.91
N ASP A 120 3.94 16.06 10.10
CA ASP A 120 4.72 17.03 9.33
C ASP A 120 5.23 16.44 7.99
N ASN A 121 5.79 17.30 7.15
CA ASN A 121 6.25 16.90 5.82
C ASN A 121 7.41 15.90 5.85
N ALA A 122 8.32 16.01 6.85
CA ALA A 122 9.44 15.07 6.97
C ALA A 122 8.96 13.68 7.38
N LEU A 123 7.93 13.62 8.23
CA LEU A 123 7.30 12.36 8.57
C LEU A 123 6.47 11.79 7.41
N ALA A 124 5.86 12.65 6.56
CA ALA A 124 5.14 12.22 5.36
C ALA A 124 6.04 11.39 4.42
N GLU A 125 7.22 11.90 4.09
CA GLU A 125 8.17 11.19 3.23
C GLU A 125 8.57 9.83 3.83
N LYS A 126 8.88 9.83 5.13
CA LYS A 126 9.24 8.60 5.84
C LYS A 126 8.09 7.58 5.87
N ILE A 127 6.85 8.01 6.08
CA ILE A 127 5.68 7.13 6.04
C ILE A 127 5.57 6.48 4.67
N ILE A 128 5.74 7.24 3.59
CA ILE A 128 5.65 6.73 2.22
C ILE A 128 6.76 5.73 1.90
N GLU A 129 8.00 5.96 2.36
CA GLU A 129 9.08 4.97 2.22
C GLU A 129 8.71 3.63 2.85
N TYR A 130 8.21 3.67 4.10
CA TYR A 130 7.78 2.44 4.80
C TYR A 130 6.52 1.82 4.19
N TRP A 131 5.62 2.65 3.67
CA TRP A 131 4.44 2.18 2.94
C TRP A 131 4.84 1.28 1.77
N PHE A 132 5.65 1.81 0.85
CA PHE A 132 6.08 1.05 -0.32
C PHE A 132 6.93 -0.17 0.06
N ALA A 133 7.73 -0.09 1.13
CA ALA A 133 8.47 -1.24 1.62
C ALA A 133 7.56 -2.36 2.16
N ILE A 134 6.51 -2.02 2.91
CA ILE A 134 5.57 -2.99 3.48
C ILE A 134 4.69 -3.57 2.37
N ILE A 135 3.91 -2.70 1.72
CA ILE A 135 2.92 -3.12 0.73
C ILE A 135 3.60 -3.81 -0.44
N GLY A 136 4.70 -3.25 -0.96
CA GLY A 136 5.47 -3.87 -2.03
C GLY A 136 6.00 -5.27 -1.66
N SER A 137 6.46 -5.48 -0.42
CA SER A 137 6.94 -6.80 0.02
C SER A 137 5.81 -7.83 0.12
N PHE A 138 4.64 -7.44 0.63
CA PHE A 138 3.49 -8.34 0.70
C PHE A 138 2.91 -8.66 -0.69
N LEU A 139 2.82 -7.65 -1.56
CA LEU A 139 2.36 -7.88 -2.92
C LEU A 139 3.35 -8.74 -3.73
N LEU A 140 4.66 -8.67 -3.45
CA LEU A 140 5.63 -9.58 -4.04
C LEU A 140 5.43 -11.03 -3.58
N LEU A 141 5.02 -11.27 -2.32
CA LEU A 141 4.66 -12.61 -1.86
C LEU A 141 3.43 -13.15 -2.60
N ASP A 142 2.38 -12.35 -2.66
CA ASP A 142 1.15 -12.66 -3.37
C ASP A 142 1.40 -12.95 -4.87
N ASP A 143 2.18 -12.09 -5.52
CA ASP A 143 2.58 -12.24 -6.92
C ASP A 143 3.44 -13.49 -7.18
N ALA A 144 4.25 -13.92 -6.20
CA ALA A 144 5.01 -15.16 -6.31
C ALA A 144 4.09 -16.39 -6.22
N ASP A 145 3.16 -16.39 -5.27
CA ASP A 145 2.22 -17.49 -5.06
C ASP A 145 1.21 -17.63 -6.22
N ASP A 146 0.75 -16.50 -6.78
CA ASP A 146 -0.27 -16.47 -7.83
C ASP A 146 0.33 -16.42 -9.27
N LEU A 147 1.66 -16.52 -9.45
CA LEU A 147 2.36 -16.29 -10.73
C LEU A 147 1.73 -17.04 -11.93
N GLU A 148 1.50 -18.35 -11.79
CA GLU A 148 0.94 -19.17 -12.89
C GLU A 148 -0.53 -18.83 -13.17
N LYS A 149 -1.29 -18.52 -12.15
CA LYS A 149 -2.70 -18.13 -12.24
C LYS A 149 -2.82 -16.75 -12.91
N ASP A 150 -2.00 -15.79 -12.52
CA ASP A 150 -1.99 -14.44 -13.07
C ASP A 150 -1.55 -14.44 -14.54
N LYS A 151 -0.53 -15.24 -14.85
CA LYS A 151 -0.11 -15.46 -16.24
C LYS A 151 -1.22 -16.04 -17.10
N PHE A 152 -1.95 -17.01 -16.59
CA PHE A 152 -3.07 -17.63 -17.31
C PHE A 152 -4.24 -16.65 -17.52
N ASN A 153 -4.55 -15.84 -16.50
CA ASN A 153 -5.67 -14.89 -16.53
C ASN A 153 -5.27 -13.51 -17.12
N ASN A 154 -4.00 -13.33 -17.48
CA ASN A 154 -3.45 -12.04 -17.92
C ASN A 154 -3.65 -10.92 -16.88
N HIS A 155 -3.51 -11.26 -15.59
CA HIS A 155 -3.52 -10.30 -14.51
C HIS A 155 -2.16 -9.62 -14.33
N GLU A 156 -2.16 -8.44 -13.67
CA GLU A 156 -0.91 -7.76 -13.31
C GLU A 156 -0.16 -8.53 -12.23
N ASN A 157 1.17 -8.71 -12.45
CA ASN A 157 2.04 -9.40 -11.53
C ASN A 157 3.48 -8.88 -11.72
N ALA A 158 4.17 -8.52 -10.66
CA ALA A 158 5.51 -7.91 -10.72
C ALA A 158 6.56 -8.84 -11.36
N PHE A 159 6.45 -10.16 -11.16
CA PHE A 159 7.33 -11.12 -11.80
C PHE A 159 7.10 -11.19 -13.31
N LEU A 160 5.85 -11.08 -13.77
CA LEU A 160 5.55 -10.97 -15.20
C LEU A 160 6.06 -9.65 -15.78
N GLN A 161 5.87 -8.54 -15.05
CA GLN A 161 6.35 -7.22 -15.45
C GLN A 161 7.88 -7.13 -15.52
N CYS A 162 8.61 -7.87 -14.69
CA CYS A 162 10.07 -7.93 -14.75
C CYS A 162 10.60 -8.82 -15.90
N GLY A 163 9.73 -9.58 -16.58
CA GLY A 163 10.04 -10.40 -17.76
C GLY A 163 10.56 -11.80 -17.44
N LEU A 164 10.54 -12.26 -16.17
CA LEU A 164 10.94 -13.61 -15.71
C LEU A 164 12.37 -14.04 -16.17
N ASN A 165 13.20 -13.10 -16.59
CA ASN A 165 14.58 -13.36 -16.93
C ASN A 165 15.53 -13.05 -15.76
N LYS A 166 16.79 -13.44 -15.87
CA LYS A 166 17.78 -13.26 -14.80
C LYS A 166 17.90 -11.80 -14.33
N GLU A 167 17.89 -10.85 -15.25
CA GLU A 167 18.00 -9.41 -14.91
C GLU A 167 16.76 -8.92 -14.16
N GLY A 168 15.55 -9.28 -14.63
CA GLY A 168 14.31 -8.91 -13.98
C GLY A 168 14.18 -9.50 -12.58
N ILE A 169 14.51 -10.78 -12.41
CA ILE A 169 14.50 -11.43 -11.08
C ILE A 169 15.51 -10.76 -10.13
N GLU A 170 16.70 -10.38 -10.60
CA GLU A 170 17.65 -9.64 -9.75
C GLU A 170 17.12 -8.25 -9.35
N LYS A 171 16.34 -7.57 -10.20
CA LYS A 171 15.68 -6.30 -9.82
C LYS A 171 14.66 -6.52 -8.68
N ILE A 172 13.84 -7.58 -8.75
CA ILE A 172 12.89 -7.92 -7.67
C ILE A 172 13.64 -8.27 -6.38
N LYS A 173 14.69 -9.08 -6.45
CA LYS A 173 15.50 -9.42 -5.27
C LYS A 173 16.15 -8.19 -4.64
N THR A 174 16.63 -7.27 -5.44
CA THR A 174 17.23 -6.02 -4.97
C THR A 174 16.17 -5.17 -4.26
N LEU A 175 14.99 -4.98 -4.86
CA LEU A 175 13.86 -4.27 -4.25
C LEU A 175 13.46 -4.90 -2.91
N LEU A 176 13.29 -6.22 -2.87
CA LEU A 176 12.95 -6.94 -1.64
C LEU A 176 14.02 -6.76 -0.55
N ALA A 177 15.30 -6.89 -0.92
CA ALA A 177 16.40 -6.72 0.03
C ALA A 177 16.45 -5.29 0.61
N GLU A 178 16.20 -4.27 -0.21
CA GLU A 178 16.10 -2.87 0.23
C GLU A 178 14.91 -2.67 1.16
N ASN A 179 13.73 -3.19 0.80
CA ASN A 179 12.53 -3.14 1.63
C ASN A 179 12.80 -3.80 2.99
N LEU A 180 13.34 -5.02 3.01
CA LEU A 180 13.64 -5.74 4.26
C LEU A 180 14.67 -5.00 5.11
N ARG A 181 15.69 -4.39 4.50
CA ARG A 181 16.68 -3.56 5.22
C ARG A 181 16.01 -2.37 5.90
N LEU A 182 15.11 -1.68 5.20
CA LEU A 182 14.35 -0.56 5.76
C LEU A 182 13.44 -1.05 6.89
N LEU A 183 12.65 -2.09 6.68
CA LEU A 183 11.73 -2.65 7.66
C LEU A 183 12.43 -3.15 8.92
N LYS A 184 13.63 -3.73 8.82
CA LYS A 184 14.43 -4.16 9.97
C LYS A 184 14.74 -3.03 10.94
N SER A 185 14.88 -1.79 10.45
CA SER A 185 15.16 -0.63 11.29
C SER A 185 13.97 -0.19 12.15
N LEU A 186 12.74 -0.53 11.76
CA LEU A 186 11.51 -0.16 12.47
C LEU A 186 10.83 -1.35 13.14
N ASN A 187 10.78 -2.51 12.47
CA ASN A 187 10.07 -3.70 12.94
C ASN A 187 10.79 -4.97 12.50
N GLN A 188 11.78 -5.39 13.28
CA GLN A 188 12.59 -6.57 12.99
C GLN A 188 11.76 -7.86 12.89
N THR A 189 10.68 -7.98 13.67
CA THR A 189 9.80 -9.14 13.64
C THR A 189 9.04 -9.23 12.33
N LEU A 190 8.48 -8.11 11.86
CA LEU A 190 7.81 -8.03 10.57
C LEU A 190 8.77 -8.37 9.42
N ALA A 191 9.96 -7.74 9.41
CA ALA A 191 10.95 -8.01 8.38
C ALA A 191 11.37 -9.48 8.31
N ARG A 192 11.58 -10.14 9.48
CA ARG A 192 11.88 -11.57 9.54
C ARG A 192 10.70 -12.45 9.07
N GLY A 193 9.46 -12.05 9.41
CA GLY A 193 8.27 -12.75 8.96
C GLY A 193 8.18 -12.79 7.45
N ILE A 194 8.39 -11.64 6.79
CA ILE A 194 8.40 -11.51 5.33
C ILE A 194 9.55 -12.33 4.73
N ASP A 195 10.79 -12.15 5.23
CA ASP A 195 12.00 -12.83 4.75
C ASP A 195 11.85 -14.35 4.74
N ASN A 196 11.27 -14.90 5.81
CA ASN A 196 11.06 -16.35 5.92
C ASN A 196 10.09 -16.92 4.89
N GLN A 197 9.13 -16.13 4.41
CA GLN A 197 8.18 -16.58 3.38
C GLN A 197 8.85 -16.72 2.00
N PHE A 198 9.87 -15.94 1.70
CA PHE A 198 10.62 -16.05 0.44
C PHE A 198 11.67 -17.17 0.42
N VAL A 199 11.98 -17.78 1.57
CA VAL A 199 12.99 -18.86 1.68
C VAL A 199 12.34 -20.25 1.61
N THR A 200 11.03 -20.34 1.78
CA THR A 200 10.27 -21.61 1.67
C THR A 200 9.81 -21.88 0.28
#